data_4d7de1f68c7cdd435a29143f5ed3479d
#
_entry.id   4d7de1f68c7cdd435a29143f5ed3479d
#
_cell.length_a   1.000
_cell.length_b   1.000
_cell.length_c   1.000
_cell.angle_alpha   90.00
_cell.angle_beta   90.00
_cell.angle_gamma   90.00
#
_symmetry.space_group_name_H-M   'P 1'
#
loop_
_entity.id
_entity.type
_entity.pdbx_description
1 polymer ?
#
loop_
_entity_poly.entity_id
_entity_poly.type
_entity_poly.pdbx_seq_one_letter_code
_entity_poly.pdbx_strand_id
1 'polypeptide(L)'
;GYQYESIMTGLYWIAGLSIILGNILALLQSSIKRLLAYSSIAQFGYLMVAFIAVSELAGKHLAIEGAVFFLIAYFITTIGAFGVVTIMSDKAEDHDLDNLDAYEGLFWQRPLLAAFMSIMLLSLAGIPLTAGFIGKFYIVASGVESQLWYLLAVVVIGSGIGLFYYLRVIYAMTKK
;
A
#
# COMPACT_ATOMS: atom_id res chain seq x y z
N GLY A 1 5.91 29.97 -9.77
CA GLY A 1 5.88 30.32 -11.17
C GLY A 1 4.93 29.45 -11.98
N TYR A 2 4.69 29.84 -13.20
CA TYR A 2 3.77 29.14 -14.10
C TYR A 2 4.16 27.66 -14.31
N GLN A 3 5.46 27.38 -14.49
CA GLN A 3 5.94 26.02 -14.66
C GLN A 3 5.74 25.17 -13.41
N TYR A 4 5.93 25.76 -12.24
CA TYR A 4 5.70 25.09 -10.97
C TYR A 4 4.25 24.63 -10.81
N GLU A 5 3.30 25.52 -11.11
CA GLU A 5 1.88 25.20 -11.04
C GLU A 5 1.48 24.08 -12.00
N SER A 6 2.04 24.08 -13.22
CA SER A 6 1.79 23.03 -14.20
C SER A 6 2.32 21.67 -13.72
N ILE A 7 3.52 21.65 -13.14
CA ILE A 7 4.13 20.43 -12.61
C ILE A 7 3.30 19.90 -11.45
N MET A 8 2.89 20.76 -10.51
CA MET A 8 2.09 20.36 -9.36
C MET A 8 0.73 19.82 -9.77
N THR A 9 0.08 20.43 -10.77
CA THR A 9 -1.18 19.93 -11.32
C THR A 9 -0.99 18.54 -11.93
N GLY A 10 0.10 18.33 -12.66
CA GLY A 10 0.43 17.02 -13.22
C GLY A 10 0.61 15.98 -12.13
N LEU A 11 1.37 16.30 -11.07
CA LEU A 11 1.59 15.40 -9.94
C LEU A 11 0.29 15.06 -9.22
N TYR A 12 -0.59 16.06 -9.07
CA TYR A 12 -1.90 15.90 -8.46
C TYR A 12 -2.73 14.83 -9.18
N TRP A 13 -2.81 14.91 -10.51
CA TRP A 13 -3.55 13.94 -11.30
C TRP A 13 -2.88 12.57 -11.30
N ILE A 14 -1.55 12.51 -11.40
CA ILE A 14 -0.81 11.25 -11.37
C ILE A 14 -1.03 10.55 -10.03
N ALA A 15 -0.98 11.29 -8.93
CA ALA A 15 -1.21 10.72 -7.60
C ALA A 15 -2.61 10.11 -7.50
N GLY A 16 -3.64 10.86 -7.90
CA GLY A 16 -5.01 10.38 -7.86
C GLY A 16 -5.23 9.15 -8.74
N LEU A 17 -4.73 9.18 -9.97
CA LEU A 17 -4.85 8.05 -10.88
C LEU A 17 -4.09 6.83 -10.38
N SER A 18 -2.89 7.02 -9.83
CA SER A 18 -2.09 5.91 -9.28
C SER A 18 -2.81 5.22 -8.14
N ILE A 19 -3.41 5.99 -7.23
CA ILE A 19 -4.16 5.43 -6.09
C ILE A 19 -5.36 4.62 -6.59
N ILE A 20 -6.15 5.19 -7.46
CA ILE A 20 -7.39 4.56 -7.94
C ILE A 20 -7.06 3.34 -8.82
N LEU A 21 -6.25 3.53 -9.86
CA LEU A 21 -5.95 2.46 -10.80
C LEU A 21 -5.13 1.35 -10.14
N GLY A 22 -4.14 1.70 -9.32
CA GLY A 22 -3.33 0.70 -8.62
C GLY A 22 -4.18 -0.17 -7.71
N ASN A 23 -5.08 0.42 -6.93
CA ASN A 23 -5.96 -0.33 -6.03
C ASN A 23 -6.98 -1.18 -6.80
N ILE A 24 -7.60 -0.64 -7.85
CA ILE A 24 -8.56 -1.40 -8.65
C ILE A 24 -7.88 -2.58 -9.34
N LEU A 25 -6.73 -2.34 -9.95
CA LEU A 25 -6.00 -3.41 -10.64
C LEU A 25 -5.51 -4.48 -9.66
N ALA A 26 -5.06 -4.08 -8.46
CA ALA A 26 -4.69 -5.03 -7.41
C ALA A 26 -5.89 -5.89 -6.99
N LEU A 27 -7.06 -5.26 -6.85
CA LEU A 27 -8.29 -5.96 -6.46
C LEU A 27 -8.64 -7.07 -7.43
N LEU A 28 -8.37 -6.89 -8.72
CA LEU A 28 -8.72 -7.83 -9.78
C LEU A 28 -7.72 -8.96 -9.96
N GLN A 29 -6.61 -8.97 -9.22
CA GLN A 29 -5.55 -9.96 -9.40
C GLN A 29 -5.78 -11.21 -8.56
N SER A 30 -5.45 -12.36 -9.12
CA SER A 30 -5.36 -13.62 -8.40
C SER A 30 -3.91 -14.00 -8.07
N SER A 31 -2.95 -13.38 -8.75
CA SER A 31 -1.53 -13.57 -8.49
C SER A 31 -1.08 -12.64 -7.35
N ILE A 32 -0.42 -13.22 -6.34
CA ILE A 32 0.08 -12.44 -5.20
C ILE A 32 1.15 -11.45 -5.66
N LYS A 33 2.05 -11.84 -6.54
CA LYS A 33 3.08 -10.93 -7.08
C LYS A 33 2.46 -9.74 -7.79
N ARG A 34 1.47 -9.99 -8.65
CA ARG A 34 0.79 -8.92 -9.39
C ARG A 34 -0.04 -8.04 -8.46
N LEU A 35 -0.70 -8.65 -7.47
CA LEU A 35 -1.44 -7.90 -6.46
C LEU A 35 -0.51 -6.93 -5.72
N LEU A 36 0.64 -7.42 -5.25
CA LEU A 36 1.63 -6.59 -4.57
C LEU A 36 2.21 -5.52 -5.50
N ALA A 37 2.46 -5.87 -6.77
CA ALA A 37 2.99 -4.91 -7.74
C ALA A 37 2.01 -3.76 -8.00
N TYR A 38 0.74 -4.06 -8.23
CA TYR A 38 -0.27 -3.03 -8.43
C TYR A 38 -0.54 -2.24 -7.14
N SER A 39 -0.51 -2.90 -5.98
CA SER A 39 -0.63 -2.19 -4.72
C SER A 39 0.54 -1.22 -4.50
N SER A 40 1.74 -1.55 -5.03
CA SER A 40 2.90 -0.66 -4.98
C SER A 40 2.65 0.64 -5.75
N ILE A 41 1.94 0.56 -6.87
CA ILE A 41 1.54 1.75 -7.63
C ILE A 41 0.65 2.65 -6.76
N ALA A 42 -0.32 2.06 -6.06
CA ALA A 42 -1.19 2.80 -5.15
C ALA A 42 -0.41 3.40 -3.99
N GLN A 43 0.51 2.64 -3.39
CA GLN A 43 1.35 3.13 -2.28
C GLN A 43 2.23 4.30 -2.74
N PHE A 44 2.75 4.22 -3.95
CA PHE A 44 3.51 5.33 -4.53
C PHE A 44 2.64 6.57 -4.69
N GLY A 45 1.38 6.38 -5.06
CA GLY A 45 0.40 7.47 -5.12
C GLY A 45 0.19 8.13 -3.75
N TYR A 46 0.11 7.36 -2.68
CA TYR A 46 0.00 7.92 -1.32
C TYR A 46 1.24 8.73 -0.97
N LEU A 47 2.42 8.26 -1.32
CA LEU A 47 3.67 9.00 -1.09
C LEU A 47 3.66 10.31 -1.87
N MET A 48 3.14 10.32 -3.09
CA MET A 48 3.01 11.55 -3.89
C MET A 48 2.07 12.56 -3.24
N VAL A 49 0.99 12.11 -2.58
CA VAL A 49 0.11 13.00 -1.83
C VAL A 49 0.90 13.70 -0.72
N ALA A 50 1.74 12.96 0.00
CA ALA A 50 2.60 13.54 1.02
C ALA A 50 3.57 14.56 0.40
N PHE A 51 4.15 14.23 -0.75
CA PHE A 51 5.05 15.13 -1.46
C PHE A 51 4.35 16.43 -1.89
N ILE A 52 3.13 16.32 -2.40
CA ILE A 52 2.33 17.49 -2.78
C ILE A 52 2.05 18.35 -1.54
N ALA A 53 1.73 17.73 -0.40
CA ALA A 53 1.48 18.45 0.84
C ALA A 53 2.74 19.17 1.35
N VAL A 54 3.93 18.62 1.10
CA VAL A 54 5.20 19.29 1.44
C VAL A 54 5.34 20.61 0.68
N SER A 55 4.86 20.65 -0.56
CA SER A 55 4.94 21.86 -1.39
C SER A 55 4.00 22.95 -0.89
N GLU A 56 2.99 22.60 -0.10
CA GLU A 56 2.07 23.55 0.53
C GLU A 56 2.63 23.94 1.89
N LEU A 57 2.75 25.23 2.14
CA LEU A 57 3.41 25.73 3.37
C LEU A 57 2.72 25.27 4.65
N ALA A 58 1.39 25.13 4.61
CA ALA A 58 0.61 24.83 5.81
C ALA A 58 0.89 23.45 6.39
N GLY A 59 1.09 22.43 5.54
CA GLY A 59 1.27 21.07 5.98
C GLY A 59 2.71 20.57 6.03
N LYS A 60 3.68 21.47 5.90
CA LYS A 60 5.07 21.10 5.63
C LYS A 60 5.70 20.15 6.64
N HIS A 61 5.57 20.44 7.93
CA HIS A 61 6.20 19.60 8.96
C HIS A 61 5.58 18.21 9.05
N LEU A 62 4.26 18.14 9.09
CA LEU A 62 3.55 16.86 9.12
C LEU A 62 3.80 16.07 7.85
N ALA A 63 3.86 16.74 6.71
CA ALA A 63 4.08 16.08 5.43
C ALA A 63 5.47 15.45 5.33
N ILE A 64 6.50 16.15 5.81
CA ILE A 64 7.87 15.63 5.81
C ILE A 64 7.96 14.41 6.74
N GLU A 65 7.47 14.54 7.97
CA GLU A 65 7.47 13.43 8.93
C GLU A 65 6.70 12.23 8.40
N GLY A 66 5.51 12.48 7.85
CA GLY A 66 4.66 11.45 7.28
C GLY A 66 5.29 10.77 6.08
N ALA A 67 5.91 11.53 5.18
CA ALA A 67 6.56 10.97 4.01
C ALA A 67 7.74 10.07 4.39
N VAL A 68 8.58 10.51 5.31
CA VAL A 68 9.73 9.73 5.77
C VAL A 68 9.25 8.46 6.48
N PHE A 69 8.32 8.58 7.39
CA PHE A 69 7.79 7.45 8.14
C PHE A 69 7.11 6.44 7.21
N PHE A 70 6.26 6.94 6.31
CA PHE A 70 5.56 6.10 5.33
C PHE A 70 6.56 5.36 4.44
N LEU A 71 7.58 6.04 3.97
CA LEU A 71 8.58 5.46 3.09
C LEU A 71 9.34 4.32 3.78
N ILE A 72 9.76 4.52 5.02
CA ILE A 72 10.46 3.50 5.80
C ILE A 72 9.54 2.30 6.02
N ALA A 73 8.31 2.54 6.49
CA ALA A 73 7.34 1.47 6.71
C ALA A 73 7.04 0.71 5.42
N TYR A 74 6.89 1.42 4.32
CA TYR A 74 6.63 0.82 3.01
C TYR A 74 7.78 -0.07 2.55
N PHE A 75 9.02 0.38 2.69
CA PHE A 75 10.18 -0.44 2.31
C PHE A 75 10.24 -1.72 3.13
N ILE A 76 10.10 -1.62 4.46
CA ILE A 76 10.16 -2.78 5.35
C ILE A 76 9.05 -3.78 5.01
N THR A 77 7.82 -3.30 4.86
CA THR A 77 6.67 -4.17 4.60
C THR A 77 6.73 -4.79 3.21
N THR A 78 7.18 -4.05 2.22
CA THR A 78 7.28 -4.55 0.84
C THR A 78 8.36 -5.60 0.73
N ILE A 79 9.53 -5.37 1.31
CA ILE A 79 10.61 -6.34 1.33
C ILE A 79 10.15 -7.62 2.05
N GLY A 80 9.46 -7.46 3.19
CA GLY A 80 8.93 -8.59 3.94
C GLY A 80 7.92 -9.40 3.15
N ALA A 81 6.96 -8.73 2.51
CA ALA A 81 5.91 -9.39 1.74
C ALA A 81 6.50 -10.12 0.52
N PHE A 82 7.35 -9.47 -0.25
CA PHE A 82 8.00 -10.12 -1.39
C PHE A 82 8.98 -11.23 -0.95
N GLY A 83 9.58 -11.09 0.24
CA GLY A 83 10.38 -12.15 0.82
C GLY A 83 9.58 -13.42 1.03
N VAL A 84 8.37 -13.31 1.56
CA VAL A 84 7.47 -14.45 1.72
C VAL A 84 7.11 -15.06 0.36
N VAL A 85 6.82 -14.22 -0.64
CA VAL A 85 6.52 -14.69 -1.99
C VAL A 85 7.71 -15.47 -2.56
N THR A 86 8.92 -14.98 -2.35
CA THR A 86 10.14 -15.66 -2.79
C THR A 86 10.30 -17.02 -2.14
N ILE A 87 10.08 -17.10 -0.82
CA ILE A 87 10.16 -18.37 -0.09
C ILE A 87 9.12 -19.36 -0.61
N MET A 88 7.90 -18.91 -0.86
CA MET A 88 6.85 -19.75 -1.41
C MET A 88 7.19 -20.25 -2.81
N SER A 89 7.79 -19.42 -3.63
CA SER A 89 8.15 -19.77 -5.02
C SER A 89 9.32 -20.74 -5.10
N ASP A 90 10.29 -20.66 -4.19
CA ASP A 90 11.49 -21.50 -4.20
C ASP A 90 11.18 -23.00 -4.01
N LYS A 91 10.02 -23.33 -3.46
CA LYS A 91 9.62 -24.73 -3.22
C LYS A 91 8.85 -25.34 -4.39
N ALA A 92 8.57 -24.56 -5.42
CA ALA A 92 7.86 -25.03 -6.59
C ALA A 92 8.85 -25.44 -7.68
N GLU A 93 9.03 -26.74 -7.87
CA GLU A 93 9.90 -27.23 -8.94
C GLU A 93 9.30 -27.02 -10.32
N ASP A 94 7.97 -27.00 -10.45
CA ASP A 94 7.28 -26.95 -11.74
C ASP A 94 6.10 -25.99 -11.85
N HIS A 95 5.68 -25.35 -10.75
CA HIS A 95 4.53 -24.45 -10.75
C HIS A 95 4.82 -23.17 -10.01
N ASP A 96 4.42 -22.10 -10.63
CA ASP A 96 4.49 -20.76 -10.02
C ASP A 96 3.50 -20.71 -8.83
N LEU A 97 4.01 -20.88 -7.62
CA LEU A 97 3.21 -20.75 -6.38
C LEU A 97 2.92 -19.28 -6.08
N ASP A 98 2.48 -18.58 -7.10
CA ASP A 98 2.21 -17.16 -7.09
C ASP A 98 0.72 -16.87 -6.92
N ASN A 99 -0.13 -17.88 -7.17
CA ASN A 99 -1.56 -17.71 -7.14
C ASN A 99 -2.08 -17.73 -5.70
N LEU A 100 -3.18 -17.02 -5.45
CA LEU A 100 -3.83 -16.96 -4.15
C LEU A 100 -4.15 -18.37 -3.62
N ASP A 101 -4.50 -19.29 -4.51
CA ASP A 101 -4.81 -20.67 -4.15
C ASP A 101 -3.63 -21.37 -3.45
N ALA A 102 -2.39 -21.02 -3.83
CA ALA A 102 -1.19 -21.59 -3.22
C ALA A 102 -1.00 -21.18 -1.76
N TYR A 103 -1.62 -20.08 -1.36
CA TYR A 103 -1.54 -19.57 0.01
C TYR A 103 -2.69 -20.07 0.89
N GLU A 104 -3.67 -20.78 0.33
CA GLU A 104 -4.79 -21.31 1.10
C GLU A 104 -4.28 -22.26 2.19
N GLY A 105 -4.74 -22.01 3.42
CA GLY A 105 -4.39 -22.85 4.55
C GLY A 105 -2.98 -22.66 5.05
N LEU A 106 -2.26 -21.61 4.65
CA LEU A 106 -0.86 -21.42 5.03
C LEU A 106 -0.68 -21.35 6.56
N PHE A 107 -1.66 -20.80 7.29
CA PHE A 107 -1.62 -20.75 8.76
C PHE A 107 -1.55 -22.14 9.38
N TRP A 108 -2.12 -23.14 8.73
CA TRP A 108 -2.16 -24.52 9.23
C TRP A 108 -0.92 -25.32 8.85
N GLN A 109 -0.25 -24.93 7.78
CA GLN A 109 0.96 -25.60 7.30
C GLN A 109 2.23 -24.94 7.79
N ARG A 110 2.29 -23.62 7.74
CA ARG A 110 3.47 -22.82 8.11
C ARG A 110 3.02 -21.56 8.86
N PRO A 111 2.65 -21.71 10.14
CA PRO A 111 2.02 -20.62 10.89
C PRO A 111 2.90 -19.38 11.04
N LEU A 112 4.21 -19.54 11.22
CA LEU A 112 5.10 -18.40 11.37
C LEU A 112 5.19 -17.58 10.09
N LEU A 113 5.28 -18.25 8.95
CA LEU A 113 5.34 -17.58 7.65
C LEU A 113 4.03 -16.84 7.36
N ALA A 114 2.89 -17.47 7.64
CA ALA A 114 1.58 -16.86 7.47
C ALA A 114 1.37 -15.68 8.41
N ALA A 115 1.79 -15.79 9.66
CA ALA A 115 1.72 -14.69 10.62
C ALA A 115 2.55 -13.49 10.17
N PHE A 116 3.77 -13.75 9.71
CA PHE A 116 4.66 -12.70 9.20
C PHE A 116 4.03 -12.00 8.00
N MET A 117 3.53 -12.77 7.03
CA MET A 117 2.88 -12.22 5.84
C MET A 117 1.65 -11.40 6.23
N SER A 118 0.84 -11.88 7.19
CA SER A 118 -0.34 -11.17 7.66
C SER A 118 0.03 -9.83 8.28
N ILE A 119 1.10 -9.77 9.08
CA ILE A 119 1.56 -8.52 9.69
C ILE A 119 1.98 -7.53 8.59
N MET A 120 2.71 -7.99 7.58
CA MET A 120 3.11 -7.13 6.47
C MET A 120 1.90 -6.59 5.71
N LEU A 121 0.93 -7.45 5.42
CA LEU A 121 -0.29 -7.06 4.70
C LEU A 121 -1.16 -6.09 5.50
N LEU A 122 -1.29 -6.31 6.82
CA LEU A 122 -2.03 -5.41 7.69
C LEU A 122 -1.37 -4.03 7.75
N SER A 123 -0.05 -3.98 7.77
CA SER A 123 0.67 -2.71 7.71
C SER A 123 0.45 -2.00 6.37
N LEU A 124 0.51 -2.73 5.26
CA LEU A 124 0.23 -2.15 3.93
C LEU A 124 -1.21 -1.63 3.84
N ALA A 125 -2.15 -2.33 4.47
CA ALA A 125 -3.55 -1.91 4.51
C ALA A 125 -3.78 -0.68 5.39
N GLY A 126 -2.85 -0.38 6.30
CA GLY A 126 -3.00 0.75 7.21
C GLY A 126 -3.92 0.49 8.39
N ILE A 127 -3.96 -0.75 8.88
CA ILE A 127 -4.77 -1.11 10.05
C ILE A 127 -4.17 -0.43 11.30
N PRO A 128 -4.99 0.11 12.21
CA PRO A 128 -4.49 0.68 13.47
C PRO A 128 -3.56 -0.30 14.20
N LEU A 129 -2.56 0.22 14.88
CA LEU A 129 -1.49 -0.49 15.59
C LEU A 129 -0.35 -0.96 14.68
N THR A 130 -0.40 -0.62 13.38
CA THR A 130 0.70 -0.93 12.46
C THR A 130 1.45 0.34 12.05
N ALA A 131 2.68 0.17 11.59
CA ALA A 131 3.49 1.28 11.08
C ALA A 131 2.84 1.94 9.86
N GLY A 132 2.19 1.15 9.01
CA GLY A 132 1.48 1.68 7.83
C GLY A 132 0.34 2.60 8.20
N PHE A 133 -0.37 2.32 9.29
CA PHE A 133 -1.42 3.20 9.79
C PHE A 133 -0.85 4.56 10.18
N ILE A 134 0.26 4.58 10.92
CA ILE A 134 0.87 5.83 11.36
C ILE A 134 1.28 6.67 10.15
N GLY A 135 1.91 6.06 9.14
CA GLY A 135 2.30 6.76 7.93
C GLY A 135 1.10 7.35 7.19
N LYS A 136 0.05 6.55 6.98
CA LYS A 136 -1.17 7.03 6.31
C LYS A 136 -1.88 8.11 7.12
N PHE A 137 -1.89 7.99 8.45
CA PHE A 137 -2.47 9.00 9.31
C PHE A 137 -1.78 10.36 9.11
N TYR A 138 -0.45 10.39 9.06
CA TYR A 138 0.29 11.62 8.80
C TYR A 138 -0.02 12.19 7.42
N ILE A 139 -0.17 11.34 6.41
CA ILE A 139 -0.53 11.78 5.05
C ILE A 139 -1.90 12.44 5.06
N VAL A 140 -2.89 11.82 5.71
CA VAL A 140 -4.24 12.39 5.80
C VAL A 140 -4.21 13.70 6.57
N ALA A 141 -3.50 13.76 7.69
CA ALA A 141 -3.40 14.97 8.50
C ALA A 141 -2.76 16.12 7.71
N SER A 142 -1.67 15.85 6.99
CA SER A 142 -1.02 16.87 6.18
C SER A 142 -1.90 17.32 5.02
N GLY A 143 -2.66 16.41 4.43
CA GLY A 143 -3.62 16.73 3.39
C GLY A 143 -4.75 17.63 3.88
N VAL A 144 -5.23 17.41 5.11
CA VAL A 144 -6.24 18.27 5.74
C VAL A 144 -5.68 19.67 5.93
N GLU A 145 -4.47 19.80 6.47
CA GLU A 145 -3.84 21.11 6.68
C GLU A 145 -3.61 21.84 5.35
N SER A 146 -3.28 21.11 4.28
CA SER A 146 -3.04 21.68 2.96
C SER A 146 -4.31 21.81 2.13
N GLN A 147 -5.46 21.42 2.65
CA GLN A 147 -6.78 21.51 1.98
C GLN A 147 -6.84 20.72 0.66
N LEU A 148 -6.18 19.57 0.61
CA LEU A 148 -6.17 18.68 -0.56
C LEU A 148 -7.38 17.73 -0.53
N TRP A 149 -8.58 18.30 -0.51
CA TRP A 149 -9.82 17.54 -0.25
C TRP A 149 -10.08 16.44 -1.28
N TYR A 150 -9.82 16.71 -2.56
CA TYR A 150 -10.00 15.70 -3.61
C TYR A 150 -9.05 14.51 -3.41
N LEU A 151 -7.77 14.79 -3.16
CA LEU A 151 -6.78 13.75 -2.93
C LEU A 151 -7.08 12.97 -1.63
N LEU A 152 -7.60 13.65 -0.60
CA LEU A 152 -8.01 12.97 0.64
C LEU A 152 -9.14 11.98 0.37
N ALA A 153 -10.13 12.37 -0.42
CA ALA A 153 -11.21 11.47 -0.80
C ALA A 153 -10.67 10.25 -1.55
N VAL A 154 -9.75 10.46 -2.48
CA VAL A 154 -9.10 9.38 -3.24
C VAL A 154 -8.30 8.47 -2.32
N VAL A 155 -7.55 9.02 -1.36
CA VAL A 155 -6.79 8.22 -0.38
C VAL A 155 -7.72 7.35 0.45
N VAL A 156 -8.82 7.90 0.94
CA VAL A 156 -9.79 7.14 1.77
C VAL A 156 -10.43 6.02 0.95
N ILE A 157 -10.89 6.31 -0.25
CA ILE A 157 -11.51 5.31 -1.12
C ILE A 157 -10.49 4.22 -1.49
N GLY A 158 -9.29 4.63 -1.89
CA GLY A 158 -8.23 3.69 -2.25
C GLY A 158 -7.82 2.81 -1.07
N SER A 159 -7.74 3.37 0.12
CA SER A 159 -7.40 2.61 1.34
C SER A 159 -8.48 1.59 1.66
N GLY A 160 -9.76 1.91 1.45
CA GLY A 160 -10.86 0.97 1.61
C GLY A 160 -10.76 -0.21 0.65
N ILE A 161 -10.46 0.06 -0.61
CA ILE A 161 -10.24 -0.99 -1.62
C ILE A 161 -9.03 -1.85 -1.21
N GLY A 162 -7.93 -1.21 -0.79
CA GLY A 162 -6.72 -1.90 -0.34
C GLY A 162 -6.98 -2.81 0.84
N LEU A 163 -7.73 -2.33 1.82
CA LEU A 163 -8.12 -3.14 2.97
C LEU A 163 -8.80 -4.43 2.52
N PHE A 164 -9.71 -4.33 1.55
CA PHE A 164 -10.43 -5.49 1.06
C PHE A 164 -9.49 -6.53 0.45
N TYR A 165 -8.62 -6.13 -0.50
CA TYR A 165 -7.78 -7.13 -1.17
C TYR A 165 -6.66 -7.65 -0.28
N TYR A 166 -6.12 -6.87 0.65
CA TYR A 166 -5.14 -7.38 1.61
C TYR A 166 -5.79 -8.39 2.58
N LEU A 167 -7.00 -8.09 3.07
CA LEU A 167 -7.71 -9.02 3.96
C LEU A 167 -8.12 -10.29 3.22
N ARG A 168 -8.40 -10.22 1.92
CA ARG A 168 -8.69 -11.40 1.10
C ARG A 168 -7.54 -12.39 1.12
N VAL A 169 -6.30 -11.90 1.02
CA VAL A 169 -5.10 -12.76 1.10
C VAL A 169 -5.01 -13.41 2.48
N ILE A 170 -5.18 -12.62 3.55
CA ILE A 170 -5.13 -13.12 4.92
C ILE A 170 -6.22 -14.18 5.14
N TYR A 171 -7.42 -13.91 4.66
CA TYR A 171 -8.52 -14.86 4.75
C TYR A 171 -8.20 -16.18 4.04
N ALA A 172 -7.62 -16.12 2.84
CA ALA A 172 -7.21 -17.32 2.12
C ALA A 172 -6.22 -18.15 2.93
N MET A 173 -5.26 -17.50 3.61
CA MET A 173 -4.28 -18.19 4.44
C MET A 173 -4.91 -18.88 5.66
N THR A 174 -6.08 -18.46 6.12
CA THR A 174 -6.76 -19.06 7.27
C THR A 174 -7.70 -20.19 6.90
N LYS A 175 -7.99 -20.40 5.63
CA LYS A 175 -8.87 -21.48 5.18
C LYS A 175 -8.27 -22.86 5.50
N LYS A 176 -9.13 -23.81 5.92
CA LYS A 176 -8.73 -25.19 6.12
C LYS A 176 -8.87 -26.01 4.86
#